data_5873b4e93ccceec2dd3474f68385c372
#
_entry.id   5873b4e93ccceec2dd3474f68385c372
#
_cell.length_a   1.000
_cell.length_b   1.000
_cell.length_c   1.000
_cell.angle_alpha   90.00
_cell.angle_beta   90.00
_cell.angle_gamma   90.00
#
_symmetry.space_group_name_H-M   'P 1'
#
loop_
_entity.id
_entity.type
_entity.pdbx_description
1 polymer ?
#
loop_
_entity_poly.entity_id
_entity_poly.type
_entity_poly.pdbx_seq_one_letter_code
_entity_poly.pdbx_strand_id
1 'polypeptide(L)'
;MMNLILEDMTFNDQFKTFFQTENFTPENGKVYQTIGIIGCQSSGKSTLLNHVFNTNFEIMSDEKGRAQTTKGIWIGINKESKVIIFDVEGTDSKERGDDRFKFEQCSSLFTLAMSDVLMINMWTSDIGRYTASNYGILKVVFEQNLKLFQQESEKKIIIVLRDFDPKVEDLSKLKESIMDDMRKIWEEIPKPEQYKDKSCREYFKFDFLTLAHKFYQVEKFNEGIEEIKQKLKREKDDNKTGNNPNSIFNLVNYEKNVPIDGFYDYALDMWTKIVTNKDLNIPGQKEMLARFKCDEIKLMSINAVEQKINDLEMSSSIEVLKDFNERANNILKEVLENYDSLAKNYLNEIYLDVRNTLQSELASKMYSAFSNQLKRLIPKYQKEFRNAFINELKNNPKFLEVSNKLKKEYSEKLSRELQNLKVFKDWDTGKESDVIFDEIIENQRNICLEEEKEILIEQYMNLIEDTIVNKLEMIDENFWIEFQQELYIVVAPITAA
;
A
#
# COMPACT_ATOMS: atom_id res chain seq x y z
N MET A 1 -5.39 -5.82 29.66
CA MET A 1 -6.77 -5.35 29.42
C MET A 1 -6.85 -3.86 29.63
N MET A 2 -7.73 -3.19 28.91
CA MET A 2 -7.84 -1.73 28.90
C MET A 2 -9.27 -1.31 28.59
N ASN A 3 -9.71 -0.16 29.10
CA ASN A 3 -10.96 0.45 28.66
C ASN A 3 -10.71 1.16 27.32
N LEU A 4 -11.36 0.73 26.25
CA LEU A 4 -11.21 1.26 24.90
C LEU A 4 -12.11 2.47 24.65
N ILE A 5 -13.38 2.35 25.06
CA ILE A 5 -14.36 3.43 25.01
C ILE A 5 -14.82 3.70 26.43
N LEU A 6 -14.61 4.92 26.88
CA LEU A 6 -14.95 5.33 28.24
C LEU A 6 -16.46 5.50 28.40
N GLU A 7 -16.91 5.65 29.67
CA GLU A 7 -18.31 5.84 30.02
C GLU A 7 -18.94 7.08 29.36
N ASP A 8 -18.18 8.11 29.13
CA ASP A 8 -18.57 9.36 28.45
C ASP A 8 -18.54 9.28 26.92
N MET A 9 -18.40 8.10 26.36
CA MET A 9 -18.27 7.82 24.92
C MET A 9 -16.97 8.32 24.29
N THR A 10 -15.96 8.74 25.04
CA THR A 10 -14.66 9.11 24.50
C THR A 10 -13.80 7.90 24.19
N PHE A 11 -13.05 7.97 23.11
CA PHE A 11 -12.07 6.94 22.74
C PHE A 11 -10.78 7.13 23.56
N ASN A 12 -10.24 6.05 24.11
CA ASN A 12 -9.06 6.11 24.97
C ASN A 12 -7.77 6.10 24.15
N ASP A 13 -7.10 7.24 24.08
CA ASP A 13 -5.85 7.42 23.33
C ASP A 13 -4.69 6.54 23.84
N GLN A 14 -4.70 6.09 25.08
CA GLN A 14 -3.71 5.16 25.62
C GLN A 14 -3.73 3.81 24.89
N PHE A 15 -4.79 3.52 24.16
CA PHE A 15 -4.89 2.30 23.35
C PHE A 15 -3.83 2.23 22.24
N LYS A 16 -3.26 3.36 21.80
CA LYS A 16 -2.24 3.43 20.74
C LYS A 16 -1.04 2.50 20.99
N THR A 17 -0.63 2.35 22.24
CA THR A 17 0.51 1.50 22.62
C THR A 17 0.14 0.16 23.23
N PHE A 18 -1.16 -0.14 23.34
CA PHE A 18 -1.66 -1.31 24.04
C PHE A 18 -1.10 -2.63 23.54
N PHE A 19 -1.11 -2.87 22.22
CA PHE A 19 -0.61 -4.13 21.65
C PHE A 19 0.90 -4.29 21.82
N GLN A 20 1.66 -3.19 21.77
CA GLN A 20 3.11 -3.18 22.02
C GLN A 20 3.40 -3.48 23.49
N THR A 21 2.72 -2.81 24.40
CA THR A 21 2.86 -3.03 25.85
C THR A 21 2.53 -4.46 26.23
N GLU A 22 1.51 -5.01 25.63
CA GLU A 22 1.08 -6.40 25.87
C GLU A 22 1.90 -7.43 25.07
N ASN A 23 2.88 -7.02 24.24
CA ASN A 23 3.64 -7.91 23.37
C ASN A 23 2.74 -8.83 22.51
N PHE A 24 1.67 -8.28 21.95
CA PHE A 24 0.75 -9.00 21.08
C PHE A 24 1.24 -8.92 19.63
N THR A 25 1.90 -9.99 19.17
CA THR A 25 2.53 -10.09 17.85
C THR A 25 1.92 -11.24 17.06
N PRO A 26 0.79 -11.03 16.37
CA PRO A 26 0.23 -12.02 15.46
C PRO A 26 1.15 -12.22 14.25
N GLU A 27 1.11 -13.40 13.66
CA GLU A 27 1.91 -13.74 12.48
C GLU A 27 1.62 -12.76 11.33
N ASN A 28 2.68 -12.21 10.74
CA ASN A 28 2.62 -11.15 9.70
C ASN A 28 1.77 -9.93 10.09
N GLY A 29 1.50 -9.70 11.38
CA GLY A 29 0.61 -8.65 11.85
C GLY A 29 -0.88 -8.84 11.51
N LYS A 30 -1.24 -9.89 10.75
CA LYS A 30 -2.60 -10.10 10.21
C LYS A 30 -3.32 -11.34 10.74
N VAL A 31 -2.60 -12.31 11.28
CA VAL A 31 -3.19 -13.58 11.71
C VAL A 31 -3.74 -13.45 13.14
N TYR A 32 -4.86 -12.78 13.28
CA TYR A 32 -5.59 -12.64 14.54
C TYR A 32 -7.11 -12.63 14.30
N GLN A 33 -7.87 -12.84 15.34
CA GLN A 33 -9.34 -12.79 15.29
C GLN A 33 -9.87 -11.86 16.34
N THR A 34 -11.09 -11.37 16.11
CA THR A 34 -11.78 -10.47 17.02
C THR A 34 -13.13 -11.06 17.44
N ILE A 35 -13.39 -11.07 18.74
CA ILE A 35 -14.64 -11.53 19.34
C ILE A 35 -15.23 -10.38 20.14
N GLY A 36 -16.51 -10.11 19.94
CA GLY A 36 -17.25 -9.20 20.79
C GLY A 36 -18.40 -9.92 21.49
N ILE A 37 -18.75 -9.48 22.70
CA ILE A 37 -19.92 -9.99 23.43
C ILE A 37 -20.88 -8.86 23.73
N ILE A 38 -22.15 -9.09 23.41
CA ILE A 38 -23.27 -8.19 23.76
C ILE A 38 -24.33 -8.97 24.53
N GLY A 39 -25.18 -8.27 25.27
CA GLY A 39 -26.28 -8.85 26.03
C GLY A 39 -26.65 -8.01 27.24
N CYS A 40 -27.73 -8.35 27.91
CA CYS A 40 -28.26 -7.60 29.03
C CYS A 40 -27.25 -7.41 30.16
N GLN A 41 -27.46 -6.37 30.96
CA GLN A 41 -26.68 -6.14 32.17
C GLN A 41 -26.79 -7.37 33.10
N SER A 42 -25.72 -7.67 33.80
CA SER A 42 -25.64 -8.81 34.76
C SER A 42 -25.87 -10.20 34.18
N SER A 43 -25.91 -10.37 32.86
CA SER A 43 -26.05 -11.69 32.21
C SER A 43 -24.76 -12.56 32.28
N GLY A 44 -23.70 -12.07 32.90
CA GLY A 44 -22.46 -12.81 33.10
C GLY A 44 -21.50 -12.80 31.89
N LYS A 45 -21.55 -11.77 31.04
CA LYS A 45 -20.65 -11.60 29.88
C LYS A 45 -19.18 -11.66 30.27
N SER A 46 -18.73 -10.74 31.13
CA SER A 46 -17.36 -10.67 31.63
C SER A 46 -16.90 -11.98 32.28
N THR A 47 -17.82 -12.64 33.05
CA THR A 47 -17.57 -13.94 33.63
C THR A 47 -17.28 -15.00 32.55
N LEU A 48 -18.09 -15.06 31.50
CA LEU A 48 -17.91 -16.00 30.40
C LEU A 48 -16.56 -15.77 29.71
N LEU A 49 -16.27 -14.51 29.37
CA LEU A 49 -15.01 -14.16 28.71
C LEU A 49 -13.77 -14.52 29.55
N ASN A 50 -13.83 -14.25 30.87
CA ASN A 50 -12.74 -14.58 31.77
C ASN A 50 -12.49 -16.10 31.84
N HIS A 51 -13.54 -16.91 31.91
CA HIS A 51 -13.39 -18.38 31.96
C HIS A 51 -12.94 -18.95 30.62
N VAL A 52 -13.43 -18.43 29.50
CA VAL A 52 -13.13 -18.99 28.16
C VAL A 52 -11.76 -18.54 27.63
N PHE A 53 -11.44 -17.26 27.80
CA PHE A 53 -10.25 -16.65 27.17
C PHE A 53 -9.11 -16.35 28.15
N ASN A 54 -9.25 -16.76 29.43
CA ASN A 54 -8.28 -16.43 30.48
C ASN A 54 -8.03 -14.91 30.58
N THR A 55 -9.08 -14.11 30.43
CA THR A 55 -9.06 -12.68 30.65
C THR A 55 -9.37 -12.36 32.10
N ASN A 56 -9.27 -11.09 32.47
CA ASN A 56 -9.44 -10.65 33.86
C ASN A 56 -10.35 -9.42 33.92
N PHE A 57 -11.41 -9.38 33.09
CA PHE A 57 -12.41 -8.31 33.11
C PHE A 57 -13.07 -8.23 34.52
N GLU A 58 -13.38 -7.01 34.96
CA GLU A 58 -14.07 -6.84 36.24
C GLU A 58 -15.41 -7.56 36.23
N ILE A 59 -15.65 -8.33 37.29
CA ILE A 59 -16.91 -9.03 37.50
C ILE A 59 -17.52 -8.54 38.79
N MET A 60 -18.86 -8.64 38.93
CA MET A 60 -19.55 -8.36 40.17
C MET A 60 -19.00 -9.26 41.28
N SER A 61 -18.65 -8.63 42.42
CA SER A 61 -18.35 -9.33 43.68
C SER A 61 -19.42 -8.98 44.71
N ASP A 62 -19.75 -9.95 45.58
CA ASP A 62 -20.69 -9.74 46.64
C ASP A 62 -20.27 -8.60 47.63
N GLU A 63 -18.98 -8.30 47.69
CA GLU A 63 -18.39 -7.25 48.51
C GLU A 63 -18.65 -5.81 47.98
N LYS A 64 -18.76 -5.64 46.65
CA LYS A 64 -18.99 -4.34 46.01
C LYS A 64 -20.46 -4.00 45.74
N GLY A 65 -21.38 -4.90 46.13
CA GLY A 65 -22.82 -4.71 45.88
C GLY A 65 -23.21 -5.00 44.42
N ARG A 66 -24.47 -4.76 44.05
CA ARG A 66 -25.01 -4.99 42.70
C ARG A 66 -24.80 -3.81 41.73
N ALA A 67 -23.74 -3.04 41.91
CA ALA A 67 -23.43 -1.95 40.98
C ALA A 67 -22.91 -2.48 39.63
N GLN A 68 -23.12 -1.71 38.60
CA GLN A 68 -22.61 -2.03 37.26
C GLN A 68 -21.07 -2.04 37.28
N THR A 69 -20.46 -3.15 36.84
CA THR A 69 -18.99 -3.35 36.84
C THR A 69 -18.36 -2.95 35.53
N THR A 70 -18.97 -3.33 34.41
CA THR A 70 -18.45 -2.98 33.07
C THR A 70 -19.10 -1.68 32.61
N LYS A 71 -18.32 -0.62 32.51
CA LYS A 71 -18.71 0.66 31.92
C LYS A 71 -17.94 0.90 30.65
N GLY A 72 -18.65 1.28 29.56
CA GLY A 72 -18.03 1.48 28.28
C GLY A 72 -17.75 0.16 27.52
N ILE A 73 -16.68 0.16 26.73
CA ILE A 73 -16.18 -1.01 25.98
C ILE A 73 -14.75 -1.29 26.45
N TRP A 74 -14.54 -2.51 26.92
CA TRP A 74 -13.23 -2.98 27.34
C TRP A 74 -12.64 -3.91 26.31
N ILE A 75 -11.29 -3.84 26.15
CA ILE A 75 -10.54 -4.71 25.27
C ILE A 75 -9.59 -5.58 26.07
N GLY A 76 -9.55 -6.85 25.72
CA GLY A 76 -8.60 -7.86 26.21
C GLY A 76 -7.97 -8.63 25.08
N ILE A 77 -6.91 -9.36 25.38
CA ILE A 77 -6.24 -10.24 24.41
C ILE A 77 -5.97 -11.62 25.03
N ASN A 78 -6.13 -12.64 24.19
CA ASN A 78 -5.56 -13.96 24.45
C ASN A 78 -4.37 -14.16 23.51
N LYS A 79 -3.15 -14.27 24.07
CA LYS A 79 -1.89 -14.34 23.32
C LYS A 79 -1.71 -15.70 22.64
N GLU A 80 -2.20 -16.77 23.25
CA GLU A 80 -2.05 -18.13 22.72
C GLU A 80 -2.92 -18.33 21.48
N SER A 81 -4.20 -17.97 21.57
CA SER A 81 -5.14 -18.12 20.45
C SER A 81 -5.11 -16.98 19.46
N LYS A 82 -4.32 -15.92 19.72
CA LYS A 82 -4.26 -14.69 18.90
C LYS A 82 -5.64 -14.05 18.71
N VAL A 83 -6.38 -13.91 19.81
CA VAL A 83 -7.73 -13.36 19.82
C VAL A 83 -7.75 -12.03 20.57
N ILE A 84 -8.42 -11.04 19.98
CA ILE A 84 -8.78 -9.77 20.59
C ILE A 84 -10.24 -9.89 21.05
N ILE A 85 -10.52 -9.52 22.30
CA ILE A 85 -11.80 -9.69 22.94
C ILE A 85 -12.37 -8.34 23.34
N PHE A 86 -13.64 -8.06 22.97
CA PHE A 86 -14.39 -6.88 23.39
C PHE A 86 -15.44 -7.29 24.41
N ASP A 87 -15.31 -6.76 25.63
CA ASP A 87 -16.34 -6.84 26.69
C ASP A 87 -17.12 -5.52 26.70
N VAL A 88 -18.40 -5.61 26.38
CA VAL A 88 -19.27 -4.45 26.19
C VAL A 88 -20.20 -4.26 27.41
N GLU A 89 -20.36 -3.02 27.82
CA GLU A 89 -21.35 -2.63 28.80
C GLU A 89 -22.72 -3.28 28.50
N GLY A 90 -23.36 -3.78 29.52
CA GLY A 90 -24.64 -4.44 29.34
C GLY A 90 -25.74 -3.48 28.89
N THR A 91 -26.55 -3.95 27.96
CA THR A 91 -27.78 -3.27 27.57
C THR A 91 -28.77 -3.31 28.75
N ASP A 92 -29.74 -2.41 28.79
CA ASP A 92 -30.68 -2.22 29.91
C ASP A 92 -30.08 -1.65 31.22
N SER A 93 -28.93 -0.96 31.11
CA SER A 93 -28.36 -0.26 32.26
C SER A 93 -29.24 0.93 32.70
N LYS A 94 -29.77 0.89 33.91
CA LYS A 94 -30.58 2.00 34.49
C LYS A 94 -29.73 3.23 34.85
N GLU A 95 -28.43 3.08 34.93
CA GLU A 95 -27.51 4.11 35.43
C GLU A 95 -27.22 5.23 34.41
N ARG A 96 -27.46 5.02 33.10
CA ARG A 96 -27.16 6.01 32.02
C ARG A 96 -28.29 7.00 31.72
N GLY A 97 -29.50 6.82 32.24
CA GLY A 97 -30.59 7.73 31.92
C GLY A 97 -30.94 7.84 30.43
N ASP A 98 -31.18 9.06 29.95
CA ASP A 98 -31.62 9.33 28.56
C ASP A 98 -30.54 9.03 27.49
N ASP A 99 -29.24 9.09 27.82
CA ASP A 99 -28.13 8.79 26.91
C ASP A 99 -27.91 7.30 26.68
N ARG A 100 -28.60 6.46 27.44
CA ARG A 100 -28.51 4.99 27.38
C ARG A 100 -28.72 4.45 25.98
N PHE A 101 -29.77 4.85 25.31
CA PHE A 101 -30.16 4.33 24.01
C PHE A 101 -29.09 4.61 22.93
N LYS A 102 -28.54 5.83 22.96
CA LYS A 102 -27.45 6.21 22.04
C LYS A 102 -26.18 5.38 22.27
N PHE A 103 -25.80 5.19 23.54
CA PHE A 103 -24.62 4.36 23.84
C PHE A 103 -24.81 2.91 23.45
N GLU A 104 -25.99 2.30 23.76
CA GLU A 104 -26.30 0.92 23.38
C GLU A 104 -26.25 0.71 21.86
N GLN A 105 -26.79 1.65 21.10
CA GLN A 105 -26.67 1.61 19.62
C GLN A 105 -25.23 1.72 19.15
N CYS A 106 -24.49 2.73 19.60
CA CYS A 106 -23.12 2.96 19.17
C CYS A 106 -22.19 1.81 19.58
N SER A 107 -22.32 1.29 20.80
CA SER A 107 -21.47 0.21 21.32
C SER A 107 -21.74 -1.12 20.63
N SER A 108 -23.02 -1.45 20.39
CA SER A 108 -23.42 -2.66 19.66
C SER A 108 -22.92 -2.61 18.22
N LEU A 109 -23.05 -1.44 17.59
CA LEU A 109 -22.61 -1.20 16.23
C LEU A 109 -21.08 -1.29 16.08
N PHE A 110 -20.36 -0.67 17.01
CA PHE A 110 -18.90 -0.75 17.05
C PHE A 110 -18.43 -2.19 17.25
N THR A 111 -19.03 -2.89 18.21
CA THR A 111 -18.68 -4.29 18.50
C THR A 111 -18.94 -5.19 17.31
N LEU A 112 -20.09 -5.02 16.64
CA LEU A 112 -20.40 -5.74 15.41
C LEU A 112 -19.40 -5.44 14.30
N ALA A 113 -19.04 -4.15 14.12
CA ALA A 113 -18.09 -3.72 13.10
C ALA A 113 -16.70 -4.32 13.30
N MET A 114 -16.23 -4.31 14.56
CA MET A 114 -14.88 -4.72 14.92
C MET A 114 -14.70 -6.24 15.08
N SER A 115 -15.81 -7.01 15.22
CA SER A 115 -15.75 -8.45 15.52
C SER A 115 -15.95 -9.33 14.30
N ASP A 116 -15.17 -10.44 14.22
CA ASP A 116 -15.43 -11.55 13.29
C ASP A 116 -16.54 -12.44 13.83
N VAL A 117 -16.51 -12.65 15.15
CA VAL A 117 -17.48 -13.45 15.88
C VAL A 117 -18.18 -12.56 16.90
N LEU A 118 -19.49 -12.44 16.78
CA LEU A 118 -20.32 -11.75 17.74
C LEU A 118 -20.99 -12.77 18.64
N MET A 119 -20.76 -12.70 19.95
CA MET A 119 -21.45 -13.50 20.95
C MET A 119 -22.65 -12.72 21.49
N ILE A 120 -23.82 -13.31 21.45
CA ILE A 120 -25.06 -12.77 22.04
C ILE A 120 -25.34 -13.60 23.27
N ASN A 121 -25.17 -12.98 24.45
CA ASN A 121 -25.35 -13.66 25.72
C ASN A 121 -26.73 -13.38 26.28
N MET A 122 -27.56 -14.42 26.43
CA MET A 122 -28.95 -14.30 26.88
C MET A 122 -29.37 -15.42 27.86
N TRP A 123 -30.33 -15.11 28.69
CA TRP A 123 -30.92 -16.09 29.58
C TRP A 123 -31.90 -16.98 28.80
N THR A 124 -31.93 -18.28 29.09
CA THR A 124 -32.96 -19.17 28.53
C THR A 124 -34.39 -18.75 28.91
N SER A 125 -34.57 -18.22 30.13
CA SER A 125 -35.84 -17.69 30.61
C SER A 125 -36.39 -16.49 29.84
N ASP A 126 -35.56 -15.80 29.07
CA ASP A 126 -35.96 -14.62 28.28
C ASP A 126 -36.46 -14.98 26.87
N ILE A 127 -36.22 -16.23 26.43
CA ILE A 127 -36.62 -16.71 25.12
C ILE A 127 -38.16 -16.87 25.07
N GLY A 128 -38.75 -16.38 23.99
CA GLY A 128 -40.19 -16.37 23.78
C GLY A 128 -40.95 -15.31 24.56
N ARG A 129 -40.25 -14.51 25.41
CA ARG A 129 -40.81 -13.29 25.99
C ARG A 129 -40.41 -12.12 25.09
N TYR A 130 -41.39 -11.35 24.69
CA TYR A 130 -41.17 -10.08 23.96
C TYR A 130 -40.56 -9.03 24.91
N THR A 131 -39.46 -9.39 25.59
CA THR A 131 -38.74 -8.39 26.38
C THR A 131 -37.96 -7.53 25.40
N ALA A 132 -38.22 -6.25 25.39
CA ALA A 132 -37.76 -5.26 24.45
C ALA A 132 -36.22 -5.27 24.25
N SER A 133 -35.47 -5.76 25.24
CA SER A 133 -34.00 -5.75 25.24
C SER A 133 -33.37 -6.71 24.25
N ASN A 134 -33.77 -7.99 24.23
CA ASN A 134 -33.13 -8.98 23.33
C ASN A 134 -33.57 -8.79 21.89
N TYR A 135 -34.83 -8.48 21.63
CA TYR A 135 -35.36 -8.19 20.32
C TYR A 135 -34.72 -6.91 19.73
N GLY A 136 -34.61 -5.86 20.54
CA GLY A 136 -33.98 -4.60 20.16
C GLY A 136 -32.52 -4.76 19.78
N ILE A 137 -31.75 -5.57 20.54
CA ILE A 137 -30.34 -5.86 20.23
C ILE A 137 -30.19 -6.59 18.88
N LEU A 138 -31.01 -7.64 18.67
CA LEU A 138 -30.97 -8.42 17.44
C LEU A 138 -31.37 -7.59 16.20
N LYS A 139 -32.40 -6.72 16.37
CA LYS A 139 -32.81 -5.80 15.32
C LYS A 139 -31.67 -4.83 14.94
N VAL A 140 -31.03 -4.22 15.94
CA VAL A 140 -29.89 -3.33 15.74
C VAL A 140 -28.73 -4.08 15.05
N VAL A 141 -28.41 -5.29 15.52
CA VAL A 141 -27.34 -6.11 14.92
C VAL A 141 -27.62 -6.37 13.43
N PHE A 142 -28.83 -6.77 13.08
CA PHE A 142 -29.17 -7.08 11.69
C PHE A 142 -29.27 -5.83 10.80
N GLU A 143 -30.03 -4.83 11.25
CA GLU A 143 -30.22 -3.59 10.49
C GLU A 143 -28.91 -2.88 10.22
N GLN A 144 -28.08 -2.76 11.24
CA GLN A 144 -26.81 -2.04 11.10
C GLN A 144 -25.76 -2.84 10.33
N ASN A 145 -25.78 -4.17 10.45
CA ASN A 145 -24.88 -4.98 9.64
C ASN A 145 -25.20 -4.85 8.14
N LEU A 146 -26.47 -4.83 7.76
CA LEU A 146 -26.88 -4.61 6.37
C LEU A 146 -26.52 -3.22 5.85
N LYS A 147 -26.59 -2.19 6.70
CA LYS A 147 -26.18 -0.83 6.34
C LYS A 147 -24.68 -0.67 6.23
N LEU A 148 -23.92 -1.36 7.10
CA LEU A 148 -22.47 -1.21 7.21
C LEU A 148 -21.70 -2.11 6.25
N PHE A 149 -22.22 -3.30 6.01
CA PHE A 149 -21.54 -4.33 5.22
C PHE A 149 -22.36 -4.64 3.97
N GLN A 150 -22.27 -3.77 2.98
CA GLN A 150 -22.90 -3.99 1.68
C GLN A 150 -22.34 -5.21 0.94
N GLN A 151 -21.28 -5.83 1.45
CA GLN A 151 -20.66 -7.04 0.92
C GLN A 151 -20.91 -8.24 1.83
N GLU A 152 -20.93 -9.43 1.24
CA GLU A 152 -21.00 -10.72 1.92
C GLU A 152 -19.81 -10.90 2.88
N SER A 153 -19.93 -10.38 4.09
CA SER A 153 -19.02 -10.75 5.16
C SER A 153 -19.64 -11.93 5.90
N GLU A 154 -19.01 -13.09 5.81
CA GLU A 154 -19.40 -14.28 6.60
C GLU A 154 -19.18 -14.05 8.09
N LYS A 155 -19.97 -13.17 8.71
CA LYS A 155 -19.93 -12.97 10.16
C LYS A 155 -20.60 -14.13 10.87
N LYS A 156 -19.95 -14.59 11.93
CA LYS A 156 -20.50 -15.64 12.78
C LYS A 156 -21.17 -15.03 14.00
N ILE A 157 -22.41 -15.41 14.23
CA ILE A 157 -23.17 -15.04 15.43
C ILE A 157 -23.29 -16.29 16.30
N ILE A 158 -22.82 -16.20 17.53
CA ILE A 158 -22.91 -17.27 18.53
C ILE A 158 -23.90 -16.85 19.62
N ILE A 159 -24.94 -17.61 19.77
CA ILE A 159 -25.91 -17.38 20.81
C ILE A 159 -25.54 -18.26 22.00
N VAL A 160 -25.25 -17.59 23.14
CA VAL A 160 -24.89 -18.25 24.37
C VAL A 160 -26.13 -18.26 25.30
N LEU A 161 -26.71 -19.42 25.46
CA LEU A 161 -27.88 -19.65 26.30
C LEU A 161 -27.42 -19.95 27.73
N ARG A 162 -27.74 -19.01 28.64
CA ARG A 162 -27.35 -19.07 30.05
C ARG A 162 -28.41 -19.75 30.88
N ASP A 163 -27.93 -20.46 31.88
CA ASP A 163 -28.75 -21.20 32.88
C ASP A 163 -29.58 -22.31 32.24
N PHE A 164 -29.08 -22.87 31.14
CA PHE A 164 -29.73 -23.98 30.47
C PHE A 164 -29.65 -25.29 31.28
N ASP A 165 -30.81 -25.90 31.50
CA ASP A 165 -30.90 -27.23 32.09
C ASP A 165 -31.62 -28.19 31.13
N PRO A 166 -30.91 -29.21 30.58
CA PRO A 166 -31.47 -30.16 29.60
C PRO A 166 -32.59 -31.06 30.22
N LYS A 167 -32.76 -31.03 31.54
CA LYS A 167 -33.89 -31.74 32.21
C LYS A 167 -35.20 -30.98 32.12
N VAL A 168 -35.13 -29.66 31.92
CA VAL A 168 -36.29 -28.74 31.94
C VAL A 168 -36.57 -28.20 30.55
N GLU A 169 -35.52 -27.98 29.77
CA GLU A 169 -35.58 -27.25 28.52
C GLU A 169 -35.14 -28.12 27.33
N ASP A 170 -35.83 -27.99 26.20
CA ASP A 170 -35.48 -28.62 24.93
C ASP A 170 -34.68 -27.65 24.07
N LEU A 171 -33.41 -27.91 23.89
CA LEU A 171 -32.50 -27.07 23.09
C LEU A 171 -32.98 -26.86 21.65
N SER A 172 -33.61 -27.89 21.05
CA SER A 172 -34.11 -27.79 19.67
C SER A 172 -35.23 -26.78 19.54
N LYS A 173 -36.17 -26.78 20.52
CA LYS A 173 -37.27 -25.81 20.56
C LYS A 173 -36.78 -24.41 20.82
N LEU A 174 -35.78 -24.24 21.69
CA LEU A 174 -35.20 -22.92 21.99
C LEU A 174 -34.50 -22.36 20.73
N LYS A 175 -33.73 -23.18 20.03
CA LYS A 175 -33.10 -22.80 18.76
C LYS A 175 -34.13 -22.40 17.70
N GLU A 176 -35.20 -23.16 17.57
CA GLU A 176 -36.28 -22.86 16.63
C GLU A 176 -36.93 -21.53 16.94
N SER A 177 -37.33 -21.32 18.22
CA SER A 177 -37.92 -20.07 18.68
C SER A 177 -37.04 -18.85 18.39
N ILE A 178 -35.73 -18.94 18.71
CA ILE A 178 -34.78 -17.85 18.43
C ILE A 178 -34.65 -17.59 16.95
N MET A 179 -34.54 -18.67 16.12
CA MET A 179 -34.41 -18.52 14.68
C MET A 179 -35.68 -17.96 14.02
N ASP A 180 -36.87 -18.23 14.60
CA ASP A 180 -38.12 -17.63 14.14
C ASP A 180 -38.16 -16.13 14.44
N ASP A 181 -37.70 -15.73 15.63
CA ASP A 181 -37.61 -14.31 15.97
C ASP A 181 -36.60 -13.59 15.08
N MET A 182 -35.46 -14.22 14.79
CA MET A 182 -34.47 -13.69 13.86
C MET A 182 -35.02 -13.53 12.44
N ARG A 183 -35.84 -14.48 11.99
CA ARG A 183 -36.49 -14.40 10.68
C ARG A 183 -37.49 -13.23 10.62
N LYS A 184 -38.31 -13.04 11.67
CA LYS A 184 -39.26 -11.91 11.76
C LYS A 184 -38.49 -10.57 11.71
N ILE A 185 -37.45 -10.43 12.54
CA ILE A 185 -36.60 -9.23 12.53
C ILE A 185 -36.01 -8.99 11.11
N TRP A 186 -35.50 -10.05 10.49
CA TRP A 186 -34.93 -9.95 9.14
C TRP A 186 -35.98 -9.49 8.12
N GLU A 187 -37.22 -9.89 8.23
CA GLU A 187 -38.32 -9.46 7.36
C GLU A 187 -38.72 -8.01 7.56
N GLU A 188 -38.62 -7.51 8.78
CA GLU A 188 -39.01 -6.14 9.16
C GLU A 188 -37.96 -5.06 8.78
N ILE A 189 -36.71 -5.44 8.68
CA ILE A 189 -35.65 -4.45 8.42
C ILE A 189 -35.56 -4.07 6.93
N PRO A 190 -35.25 -2.78 6.62
CA PRO A 190 -35.02 -2.35 5.27
C PRO A 190 -33.76 -3.00 4.70
N LYS A 191 -33.89 -3.69 3.56
CA LYS A 191 -32.81 -4.41 2.90
C LYS A 191 -32.44 -3.76 1.59
N PRO A 192 -31.11 -3.67 1.26
CA PRO A 192 -30.66 -3.36 -0.08
C PRO A 192 -31.21 -4.37 -1.09
N GLU A 193 -31.38 -3.96 -2.36
CA GLU A 193 -31.98 -4.78 -3.42
C GLU A 193 -31.35 -6.17 -3.54
N GLN A 194 -30.05 -6.26 -3.39
CA GLN A 194 -29.27 -7.50 -3.47
C GLN A 194 -29.55 -8.52 -2.33
N TYR A 195 -30.22 -8.10 -1.27
CA TYR A 195 -30.52 -8.94 -0.11
C TYR A 195 -32.04 -9.15 0.13
N LYS A 196 -32.91 -8.63 -0.75
CA LYS A 196 -34.36 -8.72 -0.58
C LYS A 196 -34.85 -10.17 -0.50
N ASP A 197 -34.28 -11.04 -1.35
CA ASP A 197 -34.69 -12.44 -1.47
C ASP A 197 -33.82 -13.40 -0.64
N LYS A 198 -32.80 -12.89 0.07
CA LYS A 198 -31.91 -13.73 0.89
C LYS A 198 -32.46 -13.90 2.30
N SER A 199 -32.28 -15.10 2.85
CA SER A 199 -32.59 -15.38 4.25
C SER A 199 -31.49 -14.90 5.20
N CYS A 200 -31.79 -14.70 6.47
CA CYS A 200 -30.79 -14.35 7.47
C CYS A 200 -29.67 -15.40 7.62
N ARG A 201 -29.97 -16.67 7.32
CA ARG A 201 -28.99 -17.77 7.38
C ARG A 201 -28.00 -17.77 6.21
N GLU A 202 -28.35 -17.17 5.12
CA GLU A 202 -27.44 -16.98 3.98
C GLU A 202 -26.44 -15.82 4.22
N TYR A 203 -26.85 -14.90 5.11
CA TYR A 203 -26.03 -13.73 5.43
C TYR A 203 -25.17 -13.91 6.69
N PHE A 204 -25.72 -14.59 7.73
CA PHE A 204 -25.02 -14.87 8.99
C PHE A 204 -24.88 -16.36 9.22
N LYS A 205 -23.71 -16.79 9.71
CA LYS A 205 -23.54 -18.14 10.25
C LYS A 205 -23.93 -18.13 11.73
N PHE A 206 -24.92 -18.95 12.10
CA PHE A 206 -25.39 -19.07 13.49
C PHE A 206 -24.85 -20.32 14.16
N ASP A 207 -24.41 -20.16 15.41
CA ASP A 207 -24.06 -21.26 16.28
C ASP A 207 -24.70 -21.05 17.66
N PHE A 208 -24.88 -22.13 18.42
CA PHE A 208 -25.55 -22.08 19.73
C PHE A 208 -24.67 -22.80 20.74
N LEU A 209 -24.42 -22.12 21.86
CA LEU A 209 -23.73 -22.67 23.02
C LEU A 209 -24.66 -22.60 24.23
N THR A 210 -24.59 -23.62 25.09
CA THR A 210 -25.37 -23.70 26.31
C THR A 210 -24.44 -23.71 27.51
N LEU A 211 -24.85 -23.01 28.58
CA LEU A 211 -24.13 -23.03 29.85
C LEU A 211 -25.10 -23.22 30.99
N ALA A 212 -24.82 -24.18 31.87
CA ALA A 212 -25.54 -24.40 33.08
C ALA A 212 -25.36 -23.26 34.08
N HIS A 213 -26.19 -23.20 35.11
CA HIS A 213 -26.12 -22.15 36.14
C HIS A 213 -24.80 -22.26 36.92
N LYS A 214 -24.02 -21.18 36.97
CA LYS A 214 -22.68 -21.13 37.56
C LYS A 214 -22.62 -21.56 39.04
N PHE A 215 -23.62 -21.21 39.83
CA PHE A 215 -23.62 -21.47 41.26
C PHE A 215 -24.39 -22.74 41.65
N TYR A 216 -25.45 -23.10 40.91
CA TYR A 216 -26.28 -24.26 41.24
C TYR A 216 -25.82 -25.55 40.52
N GLN A 217 -25.10 -25.44 39.43
CA GLN A 217 -24.61 -26.57 38.64
C GLN A 217 -23.16 -26.37 38.23
N VAL A 218 -22.27 -26.16 39.23
CA VAL A 218 -20.87 -25.77 39.04
C VAL A 218 -20.10 -26.72 38.12
N GLU A 219 -20.26 -28.02 38.31
CA GLU A 219 -19.56 -29.05 37.52
C GLU A 219 -19.96 -28.96 36.05
N LYS A 220 -21.25 -28.91 35.75
CA LYS A 220 -21.77 -28.78 34.38
C LYS A 220 -21.40 -27.44 33.73
N PHE A 221 -21.34 -26.37 34.55
CA PHE A 221 -20.87 -25.06 34.05
C PHE A 221 -19.40 -25.18 33.59
N ASN A 222 -18.55 -25.77 34.40
CA ASN A 222 -17.13 -25.96 34.07
C ASN A 222 -16.95 -26.87 32.87
N GLU A 223 -17.68 -27.98 32.75
CA GLU A 223 -17.71 -28.83 31.57
C GLU A 223 -18.08 -28.05 30.31
N GLY A 224 -19.16 -27.24 30.38
CA GLY A 224 -19.58 -26.39 29.28
C GLY A 224 -18.51 -25.35 28.88
N ILE A 225 -17.81 -24.77 29.85
CA ILE A 225 -16.67 -23.86 29.57
C ILE A 225 -15.55 -24.60 28.82
N GLU A 226 -15.19 -25.82 29.26
CA GLU A 226 -14.14 -26.60 28.58
C GLU A 226 -14.58 -27.05 27.18
N GLU A 227 -15.84 -27.40 26.96
CA GLU A 227 -16.37 -27.62 25.60
C GLU A 227 -16.24 -26.40 24.69
N ILE A 228 -16.56 -25.19 25.22
CA ILE A 228 -16.40 -23.94 24.48
C ILE A 228 -14.93 -23.70 24.16
N LYS A 229 -14.02 -23.88 25.13
CA LYS A 229 -12.57 -23.76 24.89
C LYS A 229 -12.07 -24.72 23.82
N GLN A 230 -12.55 -25.96 23.80
CA GLN A 230 -12.17 -26.93 22.76
C GLN A 230 -12.66 -26.49 21.37
N LYS A 231 -13.88 -25.97 21.26
CA LYS A 231 -14.41 -25.40 20.02
C LYS A 231 -13.65 -24.14 19.56
N LEU A 232 -12.99 -23.46 20.47
CA LEU A 232 -12.15 -22.29 20.19
C LEU A 232 -10.71 -22.64 19.84
N LYS A 233 -10.23 -23.87 20.13
CA LYS A 233 -8.88 -24.29 19.79
C LYS A 233 -8.72 -24.37 18.27
N ARG A 234 -7.67 -23.70 17.78
CA ARG A 234 -7.15 -23.91 16.45
C ARG A 234 -6.41 -25.25 16.45
N GLU A 235 -6.96 -26.26 15.85
CA GLU A 235 -6.15 -27.42 15.48
C GLU A 235 -5.34 -27.03 14.26
N LYS A 236 -4.02 -26.94 14.43
CA LYS A 236 -3.08 -27.00 13.33
C LYS A 236 -3.11 -28.42 12.81
N ASP A 237 -3.86 -28.65 11.76
CA ASP A 237 -3.75 -29.89 11.01
C ASP A 237 -2.55 -29.76 10.06
N ASP A 238 -1.43 -30.34 10.46
CA ASP A 238 -0.15 -30.29 9.74
C ASP A 238 -0.21 -30.94 8.34
N ASN A 239 -1.33 -31.52 7.94
CA ASN A 239 -1.40 -32.33 6.72
C ASN A 239 -2.59 -32.16 5.78
N LYS A 240 -3.53 -31.23 6.00
CA LYS A 240 -4.60 -30.97 5.01
C LYS A 240 -5.20 -29.58 5.19
N THR A 241 -5.52 -28.93 4.11
CA THR A 241 -6.43 -27.79 3.91
C THR A 241 -7.85 -28.04 4.47
N GLY A 242 -7.96 -28.53 5.69
CA GLY A 242 -9.19 -28.93 6.33
C GLY A 242 -9.42 -28.12 7.59
N ASN A 243 -10.27 -27.09 7.48
CA ASN A 243 -10.84 -26.42 8.63
C ASN A 243 -11.58 -27.45 9.48
N ASN A 244 -11.25 -27.53 10.79
CA ASN A 244 -12.06 -28.32 11.73
C ASN A 244 -13.53 -27.83 11.68
N PRO A 245 -14.49 -28.62 11.16
CA PRO A 245 -15.87 -28.18 10.97
C PRO A 245 -16.55 -27.80 12.30
N ASN A 246 -15.98 -28.21 13.43
CA ASN A 246 -16.47 -27.93 14.77
C ASN A 246 -15.83 -26.70 15.43
N SER A 247 -14.87 -26.05 14.78
CA SER A 247 -14.25 -24.83 15.35
C SER A 247 -15.18 -23.64 15.24
N ILE A 248 -15.29 -22.87 16.30
CA ILE A 248 -16.01 -21.60 16.32
C ILE A 248 -15.38 -20.59 15.36
N PHE A 249 -14.06 -20.68 15.17
CA PHE A 249 -13.28 -19.83 14.28
C PHE A 249 -13.17 -20.34 12.83
N ASN A 250 -14.07 -21.22 12.42
CA ASN A 250 -14.09 -21.73 11.06
C ASN A 250 -14.56 -20.66 10.05
N LEU A 251 -13.83 -19.54 10.01
CA LEU A 251 -13.96 -18.48 9.04
C LEU A 251 -12.94 -18.70 7.93
N VAL A 252 -13.39 -18.65 6.69
CA VAL A 252 -12.62 -19.00 5.49
C VAL A 252 -11.35 -18.14 5.31
N ASN A 253 -11.28 -16.94 5.92
CA ASN A 253 -10.14 -16.04 5.84
C ASN A 253 -9.62 -15.66 7.22
N TYR A 254 -8.51 -16.24 7.63
CA TYR A 254 -7.82 -15.92 8.89
C TYR A 254 -6.99 -14.63 8.83
N GLU A 255 -6.69 -14.14 7.63
CA GLU A 255 -5.93 -12.91 7.47
C GLU A 255 -6.83 -11.70 7.50
N LYS A 256 -6.49 -10.76 8.38
CA LYS A 256 -7.20 -9.48 8.48
C LYS A 256 -6.74 -8.52 7.39
N ASN A 257 -7.68 -7.76 6.86
CA ASN A 257 -7.38 -6.64 5.97
C ASN A 257 -6.77 -5.44 6.72
N VAL A 258 -6.89 -5.41 8.05
CA VAL A 258 -6.29 -4.41 8.93
C VAL A 258 -5.20 -5.09 9.73
N PRO A 259 -3.91 -4.80 9.49
CA PRO A 259 -2.82 -5.28 10.32
C PRO A 259 -2.91 -4.72 11.74
N ILE A 260 -2.29 -5.41 12.70
CA ILE A 260 -2.40 -5.06 14.12
C ILE A 260 -1.84 -3.66 14.45
N ASP A 261 -0.85 -3.20 13.72
CA ASP A 261 -0.26 -1.85 13.84
C ASP A 261 -1.22 -0.75 13.36
N GLY A 262 -2.12 -1.05 12.43
CA GLY A 262 -3.19 -0.16 11.98
C GLY A 262 -4.48 -0.26 12.79
N PHE A 263 -4.55 -1.17 13.74
CA PHE A 263 -5.80 -1.46 14.45
C PHE A 263 -6.30 -0.27 15.31
N TYR A 264 -5.41 0.49 15.93
CA TYR A 264 -5.77 1.69 16.68
C TYR A 264 -6.51 2.72 15.81
N ASP A 265 -5.89 3.08 14.68
CA ASP A 265 -6.46 4.10 13.79
C ASP A 265 -7.78 3.64 13.18
N TYR A 266 -7.87 2.35 12.85
CA TYR A 266 -9.11 1.74 12.36
C TYR A 266 -10.23 1.77 13.40
N ALA A 267 -9.93 1.43 14.67
CA ALA A 267 -10.90 1.45 15.75
C ALA A 267 -11.36 2.88 16.09
N LEU A 268 -10.44 3.84 16.13
CA LEU A 268 -10.72 5.25 16.37
C LEU A 268 -11.61 5.84 15.26
N ASP A 269 -11.27 5.60 13.99
CA ASP A 269 -12.05 6.07 12.85
C ASP A 269 -13.47 5.47 12.86
N MET A 270 -13.56 4.16 13.14
CA MET A 270 -14.82 3.45 13.27
C MET A 270 -15.72 4.06 14.35
N TRP A 271 -15.15 4.27 15.55
CA TRP A 271 -15.89 4.88 16.66
C TRP A 271 -16.34 6.30 16.34
N THR A 272 -15.44 7.12 15.81
CA THR A 272 -15.73 8.51 15.44
C THR A 272 -16.90 8.60 14.46
N LYS A 273 -16.91 7.76 13.44
CA LYS A 273 -17.99 7.74 12.44
C LYS A 273 -19.30 7.24 12.99
N ILE A 274 -19.27 6.25 13.88
CA ILE A 274 -20.46 5.74 14.56
C ILE A 274 -21.10 6.87 15.39
N VAL A 275 -20.31 7.56 16.20
CA VAL A 275 -20.81 8.61 17.09
C VAL A 275 -21.30 9.83 16.32
N THR A 276 -20.68 10.18 15.22
CA THR A 276 -21.07 11.33 14.38
C THR A 276 -22.19 11.03 13.40
N ASN A 277 -22.69 9.81 13.37
CA ASN A 277 -23.82 9.36 12.56
C ASN A 277 -23.65 9.64 11.05
N LYS A 278 -22.41 9.61 10.54
CA LYS A 278 -22.13 9.72 9.12
C LYS A 278 -22.30 8.37 8.44
N ASP A 279 -22.76 8.37 7.20
CA ASP A 279 -22.92 7.14 6.39
C ASP A 279 -21.62 6.30 6.40
N LEU A 280 -21.74 5.12 7.00
CA LEU A 280 -20.61 4.23 7.23
C LEU A 280 -20.42 3.29 6.04
N ASN A 281 -19.51 3.65 5.13
CA ASN A 281 -18.96 2.72 4.14
C ASN A 281 -17.70 2.05 4.70
N ILE A 282 -17.84 0.92 5.36
CA ILE A 282 -16.73 0.19 6.00
C ILE A 282 -15.66 -0.32 5.00
N PRO A 283 -16.01 -0.84 3.81
CA PRO A 283 -15.00 -1.17 2.80
C PRO A 283 -14.14 0.03 2.42
N GLY A 284 -14.76 1.17 2.12
CA GLY A 284 -14.06 2.42 1.81
C GLY A 284 -13.18 2.94 2.96
N GLN A 285 -13.53 2.66 4.21
CA GLN A 285 -12.71 3.03 5.36
C GLN A 285 -11.45 2.18 5.50
N LYS A 286 -11.54 0.88 5.24
CA LYS A 286 -10.38 -0.03 5.20
C LYS A 286 -9.40 0.38 4.11
N GLU A 287 -9.91 0.79 2.95
CA GLU A 287 -9.13 1.32 1.84
C GLU A 287 -8.45 2.65 2.21
N MET A 288 -9.20 3.57 2.85
CA MET A 288 -8.65 4.86 3.30
C MET A 288 -7.54 4.68 4.33
N LEU A 289 -7.73 3.78 5.31
CA LEU A 289 -6.69 3.48 6.29
C LEU A 289 -5.47 2.85 5.64
N ALA A 290 -5.67 1.87 4.74
CA ALA A 290 -4.58 1.23 4.01
C ALA A 290 -3.79 2.27 3.20
N ARG A 291 -4.48 3.19 2.51
CA ARG A 291 -3.84 4.26 1.76
C ARG A 291 -3.06 5.20 2.67
N PHE A 292 -3.68 5.67 3.76
CA PHE A 292 -2.99 6.53 4.72
C PHE A 292 -1.71 5.90 5.26
N LYS A 293 -1.77 4.63 5.69
CA LYS A 293 -0.60 3.92 6.22
C LYS A 293 0.45 3.64 5.15
N CYS A 294 0.06 3.24 3.96
CA CYS A 294 1.00 3.04 2.86
C CYS A 294 1.70 4.35 2.45
N ASP A 295 0.97 5.48 2.45
CA ASP A 295 1.57 6.79 2.18
C ASP A 295 2.52 7.24 3.29
N GLU A 296 2.18 7.00 4.56
CA GLU A 296 3.08 7.25 5.69
C GLU A 296 4.40 6.45 5.56
N ILE A 297 4.29 5.14 5.28
CA ILE A 297 5.44 4.25 5.08
C ILE A 297 6.27 4.68 3.86
N LYS A 298 5.62 5.11 2.76
CA LYS A 298 6.28 5.66 1.57
C LYS A 298 7.18 6.84 1.94
N LEU A 299 6.64 7.83 2.67
CA LEU A 299 7.40 9.00 3.10
C LEU A 299 8.57 8.61 4.01
N MET A 300 8.36 7.71 4.95
CA MET A 300 9.42 7.21 5.82
C MET A 300 10.54 6.53 5.03
N SER A 301 10.20 5.73 4.03
CA SER A 301 11.16 4.99 3.19
C SER A 301 12.00 5.93 2.32
N ILE A 302 11.40 7.00 1.78
CA ILE A 302 12.12 8.03 1.01
C ILE A 302 13.06 8.81 1.93
N ASN A 303 12.58 9.26 3.10
CA ASN A 303 13.36 10.06 4.04
C ASN A 303 14.60 9.29 4.56
N ALA A 304 14.48 7.97 4.72
CA ALA A 304 15.60 7.12 5.16
C ALA A 304 16.79 7.13 4.19
N VAL A 305 16.56 7.42 2.91
CA VAL A 305 17.63 7.46 1.88
C VAL A 305 17.92 8.86 1.34
N GLU A 306 17.29 9.89 1.86
CA GLU A 306 17.39 11.25 1.34
C GLU A 306 18.84 11.74 1.29
N GLN A 307 19.64 11.44 2.31
CA GLN A 307 21.05 11.79 2.32
C GLN A 307 21.83 11.08 1.20
N LYS A 308 21.54 9.80 0.93
CA LYS A 308 22.19 9.05 -0.15
C LYS A 308 21.84 9.62 -1.53
N ILE A 309 20.61 10.10 -1.71
CA ILE A 309 20.18 10.78 -2.95
C ILE A 309 20.96 12.07 -3.13
N ASN A 310 21.09 12.90 -2.08
CA ASN A 310 21.84 14.14 -2.10
C ASN A 310 23.35 13.89 -2.37
N ASP A 311 23.93 12.87 -1.76
CA ASP A 311 25.34 12.48 -1.99
C ASP A 311 25.56 12.02 -3.44
N LEU A 312 24.60 11.28 -4.00
CA LEU A 312 24.63 10.87 -5.42
C LEU A 312 24.54 12.09 -6.35
N GLU A 313 23.65 13.04 -6.05
CA GLU A 313 23.51 14.28 -6.83
C GLU A 313 24.78 15.15 -6.77
N MET A 314 25.32 15.35 -5.57
CA MET A 314 26.58 16.11 -5.40
C MET A 314 27.74 15.45 -6.16
N SER A 315 27.95 14.16 -5.97
CA SER A 315 29.02 13.42 -6.66
C SER A 315 28.86 13.48 -8.19
N SER A 316 27.64 13.31 -8.69
CA SER A 316 27.31 13.39 -10.12
C SER A 316 27.52 14.77 -10.73
N SER A 317 27.44 15.83 -9.89
CA SER A 317 27.72 17.20 -10.32
C SER A 317 29.21 17.50 -10.46
N ILE A 318 30.10 16.71 -9.85
CA ILE A 318 31.55 16.91 -9.86
C ILE A 318 32.21 16.11 -10.99
N GLU A 319 31.88 14.86 -11.14
CA GLU A 319 32.53 13.95 -12.10
C GLU A 319 31.57 12.92 -12.73
N VAL A 320 32.06 12.24 -13.78
CA VAL A 320 31.34 11.09 -14.36
C VAL A 320 31.58 9.87 -13.47
N LEU A 321 30.54 9.40 -12.81
CA LEU A 321 30.60 8.26 -11.91
C LEU A 321 30.52 6.94 -12.69
N LYS A 322 31.52 6.10 -12.58
CA LYS A 322 31.53 4.76 -13.20
C LYS A 322 30.53 3.80 -12.54
N ASP A 323 30.26 4.01 -11.26
CA ASP A 323 29.37 3.22 -10.41
C ASP A 323 27.98 3.86 -10.20
N PHE A 324 27.63 4.85 -11.04
CA PHE A 324 26.35 5.56 -10.93
C PHE A 324 25.14 4.60 -10.89
N ASN A 325 25.09 3.66 -11.82
CA ASN A 325 24.01 2.69 -11.92
C ASN A 325 23.90 1.82 -10.65
N GLU A 326 25.02 1.33 -10.15
CA GLU A 326 25.08 0.53 -8.93
C GLU A 326 24.58 1.32 -7.71
N ARG A 327 25.08 2.54 -7.50
CA ARG A 327 24.62 3.41 -6.40
C ARG A 327 23.14 3.72 -6.51
N ALA A 328 22.66 4.08 -7.68
CA ALA A 328 21.26 4.41 -7.90
C ALA A 328 20.32 3.20 -7.70
N ASN A 329 20.73 2.02 -8.18
CA ASN A 329 19.97 0.77 -7.95
C ASN A 329 19.97 0.35 -6.47
N ASN A 330 21.06 0.57 -5.74
CA ASN A 330 21.12 0.28 -4.31
C ASN A 330 20.15 1.17 -3.53
N ILE A 331 20.03 2.46 -3.87
CA ILE A 331 19.04 3.36 -3.29
C ILE A 331 17.63 2.89 -3.59
N LEU A 332 17.32 2.56 -4.86
CA LEU A 332 16.03 2.04 -5.27
C LEU A 332 15.65 0.77 -4.51
N LYS A 333 16.57 -0.18 -4.43
CA LYS A 333 16.39 -1.45 -3.74
C LYS A 333 16.10 -1.24 -2.25
N GLU A 334 16.88 -0.43 -1.58
CA GLU A 334 16.72 -0.12 -0.15
C GLU A 334 15.35 0.50 0.15
N VAL A 335 14.93 1.48 -0.66
CA VAL A 335 13.62 2.12 -0.50
C VAL A 335 12.48 1.12 -0.68
N LEU A 336 12.56 0.27 -1.72
CA LEU A 336 11.53 -0.73 -1.99
C LEU A 336 11.50 -1.82 -0.90
N GLU A 337 12.64 -2.29 -0.43
CA GLU A 337 12.73 -3.27 0.65
C GLU A 337 12.16 -2.71 1.96
N ASN A 338 12.45 -1.46 2.31
CA ASN A 338 11.88 -0.79 3.46
C ASN A 338 10.36 -0.67 3.34
N TYR A 339 9.86 -0.18 2.21
CA TYR A 339 8.43 -0.07 1.95
C TYR A 339 7.74 -1.43 1.98
N ASP A 340 8.24 -2.41 1.23
CA ASP A 340 7.66 -3.75 1.11
C ASP A 340 7.63 -4.48 2.46
N SER A 341 8.64 -4.30 3.31
CA SER A 341 8.69 -4.93 4.64
C SER A 341 7.55 -4.50 5.55
N LEU A 342 7.12 -3.24 5.45
CA LEU A 342 6.12 -2.62 6.32
C LEU A 342 4.73 -2.58 5.66
N ALA A 343 4.64 -2.34 4.35
CA ALA A 343 3.38 -2.07 3.66
C ALA A 343 2.72 -3.30 3.01
N LYS A 344 3.45 -4.40 2.75
CA LYS A 344 2.93 -5.61 2.06
C LYS A 344 1.72 -6.27 2.74
N ASN A 345 1.51 -5.96 4.02
CA ASN A 345 0.41 -6.53 4.80
C ASN A 345 -0.91 -5.77 4.65
N TYR A 346 -0.92 -4.58 4.03
CA TYR A 346 -2.14 -3.83 3.73
C TYR A 346 -2.84 -4.35 2.47
N LEU A 347 -3.97 -3.76 2.09
CA LEU A 347 -4.74 -4.17 0.91
C LEU A 347 -3.85 -4.14 -0.34
N ASN A 348 -3.80 -5.27 -1.05
CA ASN A 348 -2.84 -5.49 -2.13
C ASN A 348 -2.94 -4.45 -3.26
N GLU A 349 -4.16 -4.04 -3.61
CA GLU A 349 -4.39 -3.02 -4.65
C GLU A 349 -3.80 -1.67 -4.23
N ILE A 350 -4.04 -1.26 -2.98
CA ILE A 350 -3.52 -0.02 -2.42
C ILE A 350 -2.00 -0.07 -2.24
N TYR A 351 -1.49 -1.20 -1.71
CA TYR A 351 -0.05 -1.42 -1.57
C TYR A 351 0.68 -1.26 -2.91
N LEU A 352 0.17 -1.90 -3.99
CA LEU A 352 0.80 -1.83 -5.31
C LEU A 352 0.70 -0.43 -5.93
N ASP A 353 -0.43 0.25 -5.80
CA ASP A 353 -0.64 1.60 -6.30
C ASP A 353 0.34 2.59 -5.65
N VAL A 354 0.44 2.59 -4.33
CA VAL A 354 1.38 3.46 -3.60
C VAL A 354 2.84 3.07 -3.88
N ARG A 355 3.13 1.78 -4.07
CA ARG A 355 4.47 1.30 -4.46
C ARG A 355 4.91 1.83 -5.82
N ASN A 356 4.00 1.87 -6.79
CA ASN A 356 4.26 2.45 -8.11
C ASN A 356 4.49 3.96 -8.01
N THR A 357 3.68 4.65 -7.20
CA THR A 357 3.86 6.08 -6.91
C THR A 357 5.22 6.36 -6.26
N LEU A 358 5.64 5.51 -5.30
CA LEU A 358 6.96 5.57 -4.67
C LEU A 358 8.10 5.49 -5.69
N GLN A 359 8.02 4.56 -6.63
CA GLN A 359 9.02 4.44 -7.70
C GLN A 359 9.09 5.70 -8.59
N SER A 360 7.94 6.26 -8.95
CA SER A 360 7.87 7.49 -9.76
C SER A 360 8.43 8.71 -9.02
N GLU A 361 8.11 8.85 -7.73
CA GLU A 361 8.65 9.92 -6.89
C GLU A 361 10.17 9.81 -6.74
N LEU A 362 10.69 8.59 -6.53
CA LEU A 362 12.12 8.33 -6.42
C LEU A 362 12.84 8.62 -7.75
N ALA A 363 12.24 8.21 -8.87
CA ALA A 363 12.76 8.53 -10.20
C ALA A 363 12.88 10.04 -10.42
N SER A 364 11.87 10.81 -10.00
CA SER A 364 11.86 12.28 -10.08
C SER A 364 12.94 12.91 -9.19
N LYS A 365 13.09 12.43 -7.94
CA LYS A 365 14.13 12.93 -7.00
C LYS A 365 15.56 12.67 -7.49
N MET A 366 15.80 11.54 -8.13
CA MET A 366 17.12 11.16 -8.63
C MET A 366 17.42 11.68 -10.05
N TYR A 367 16.42 12.30 -10.72
CA TYR A 367 16.58 12.78 -12.08
C TYR A 367 17.67 13.84 -12.25
N SER A 368 17.84 14.71 -11.24
CA SER A 368 18.91 15.72 -11.25
C SER A 368 20.31 15.09 -11.32
N ALA A 369 20.55 14.04 -10.54
CA ALA A 369 21.80 13.29 -10.57
C ALA A 369 22.05 12.66 -11.93
N PHE A 370 21.04 12.03 -12.53
CA PHE A 370 21.10 11.48 -13.87
C PHE A 370 21.38 12.55 -14.93
N SER A 371 20.67 13.69 -14.87
CA SER A 371 20.88 14.82 -15.79
C SER A 371 22.32 15.38 -15.70
N ASN A 372 22.88 15.44 -14.49
CA ASN A 372 24.26 15.86 -14.29
C ASN A 372 25.24 14.90 -14.96
N GLN A 373 25.00 13.59 -14.90
CA GLN A 373 25.82 12.60 -15.60
C GLN A 373 25.74 12.79 -17.13
N LEU A 374 24.56 13.02 -17.69
CA LEU A 374 24.39 13.30 -19.12
C LEU A 374 25.16 14.55 -19.55
N LYS A 375 25.03 15.66 -18.80
CA LYS A 375 25.72 16.93 -19.07
C LYS A 375 27.24 16.82 -19.07
N ARG A 376 27.79 15.80 -18.42
CA ARG A 376 29.23 15.55 -18.38
C ARG A 376 29.69 14.48 -19.38
N LEU A 377 28.93 13.43 -19.52
CA LEU A 377 29.27 12.30 -20.39
C LEU A 377 29.22 12.69 -21.86
N ILE A 378 28.17 13.37 -22.29
CA ILE A 378 28.01 13.78 -23.70
C ILE A 378 29.18 14.67 -24.18
N PRO A 379 29.51 15.80 -23.52
CA PRO A 379 30.62 16.62 -23.92
C PRO A 379 31.99 15.91 -23.89
N LYS A 380 32.18 14.97 -22.95
CA LYS A 380 33.39 14.14 -22.91
C LYS A 380 33.52 13.30 -24.19
N TYR A 381 32.47 12.59 -24.59
CA TYR A 381 32.47 11.80 -25.82
C TYR A 381 32.59 12.67 -27.09
N GLN A 382 31.95 13.85 -27.08
CA GLN A 382 32.11 14.82 -28.17
C GLN A 382 33.59 15.29 -28.35
N LYS A 383 34.28 15.56 -27.23
CA LYS A 383 35.68 15.94 -27.23
C LYS A 383 36.60 14.79 -27.72
N GLU A 384 36.35 13.58 -27.20
CA GLU A 384 37.08 12.38 -27.60
C GLU A 384 36.89 12.08 -29.10
N PHE A 385 35.65 12.15 -29.58
CA PHE A 385 35.32 11.99 -30.99
C PHE A 385 36.02 13.02 -31.86
N ARG A 386 35.95 14.32 -31.52
CA ARG A 386 36.60 15.39 -32.25
C ARG A 386 38.10 15.14 -32.38
N ASN A 387 38.77 14.81 -31.29
CA ASN A 387 40.20 14.52 -31.30
C ASN A 387 40.56 13.30 -32.18
N ALA A 388 39.79 12.23 -32.08
CA ALA A 388 39.97 11.02 -32.88
C ALA A 388 39.74 11.32 -34.38
N PHE A 389 38.71 12.11 -34.68
CA PHE A 389 38.34 12.47 -36.04
C PHE A 389 39.44 13.31 -36.74
N ILE A 390 39.94 14.36 -36.08
CA ILE A 390 41.04 15.18 -36.60
C ILE A 390 42.32 14.35 -36.80
N ASN A 391 42.64 13.46 -35.85
CA ASN A 391 43.83 12.63 -35.97
C ASN A 391 43.72 11.59 -37.07
N GLU A 392 42.57 10.98 -37.28
CA GLU A 392 42.36 10.00 -38.35
C GLU A 392 42.38 10.67 -39.73
N LEU A 393 41.81 11.89 -39.88
CA LEU A 393 41.87 12.65 -41.14
C LEU A 393 43.28 13.00 -41.57
N LYS A 394 44.20 13.25 -40.63
CA LYS A 394 45.62 13.48 -40.97
C LYS A 394 46.28 12.25 -41.60
N ASN A 395 45.83 11.05 -41.24
CA ASN A 395 46.40 9.77 -41.74
C ASN A 395 45.60 9.22 -42.94
N ASN A 396 44.31 9.52 -43.04
CA ASN A 396 43.44 9.11 -44.14
C ASN A 396 42.53 10.29 -44.55
N PRO A 397 42.85 10.95 -45.68
CA PRO A 397 42.10 12.14 -46.11
C PRO A 397 40.71 11.88 -46.68
N LYS A 398 40.24 10.63 -46.68
CA LYS A 398 38.89 10.27 -47.13
C LYS A 398 37.82 10.62 -46.08
N PHE A 399 37.39 11.87 -46.09
CA PHE A 399 36.47 12.45 -45.11
C PHE A 399 35.24 11.59 -44.83
N LEU A 400 34.50 11.15 -45.87
CA LEU A 400 33.27 10.36 -45.73
C LEU A 400 33.51 8.97 -45.12
N GLU A 401 34.62 8.33 -45.45
CA GLU A 401 34.96 7.02 -44.91
C GLU A 401 35.30 7.11 -43.41
N VAL A 402 36.12 8.11 -43.05
CA VAL A 402 36.52 8.37 -41.67
C VAL A 402 35.34 8.80 -40.83
N SER A 403 34.50 9.73 -41.33
CA SER A 403 33.32 10.20 -40.59
C SER A 403 32.34 9.09 -40.30
N ASN A 404 31.97 8.24 -41.28
CA ASN A 404 31.02 7.15 -41.10
C ASN A 404 31.57 6.08 -40.14
N LYS A 405 32.84 5.73 -40.24
CA LYS A 405 33.49 4.75 -39.35
C LYS A 405 33.48 5.22 -37.91
N LEU A 406 33.97 6.43 -37.62
CA LEU A 406 34.09 6.96 -36.28
C LEU A 406 32.72 7.31 -35.69
N LYS A 407 31.77 7.85 -36.48
CA LYS A 407 30.41 8.11 -36.04
C LYS A 407 29.78 6.82 -35.51
N LYS A 408 29.83 5.74 -36.27
CA LYS A 408 29.30 4.44 -35.86
C LYS A 408 29.96 3.94 -34.57
N GLU A 409 31.27 3.96 -34.47
CA GLU A 409 32.01 3.49 -33.31
C GLU A 409 31.65 4.28 -32.03
N TYR A 410 31.66 5.62 -32.11
CA TYR A 410 31.40 6.48 -30.96
C TYR A 410 29.94 6.53 -30.60
N SER A 411 28.99 6.42 -31.55
CA SER A 411 27.57 6.29 -31.29
C SER A 411 27.25 5.00 -30.54
N GLU A 412 27.85 3.88 -30.93
CA GLU A 412 27.70 2.61 -30.23
C GLU A 412 28.26 2.66 -28.80
N LYS A 413 29.44 3.27 -28.61
CA LYS A 413 30.05 3.45 -27.29
C LYS A 413 29.19 4.33 -26.40
N LEU A 414 28.78 5.49 -26.88
CA LEU A 414 27.93 6.42 -26.13
C LEU A 414 26.59 5.78 -25.81
N SER A 415 25.95 5.10 -26.75
CA SER A 415 24.66 4.42 -26.53
C SER A 415 24.75 3.38 -25.42
N ARG A 416 25.82 2.58 -25.35
CA ARG A 416 26.02 1.62 -24.24
C ARG A 416 26.17 2.32 -22.90
N GLU A 417 26.94 3.39 -22.83
CA GLU A 417 27.13 4.16 -21.58
C GLU A 417 25.83 4.83 -21.14
N LEU A 418 25.06 5.41 -22.07
CA LEU A 418 23.76 6.02 -21.78
C LEU A 418 22.73 4.97 -21.28
N GLN A 419 22.72 3.77 -21.87
CA GLN A 419 21.90 2.67 -21.38
C GLN A 419 22.31 2.21 -19.98
N ASN A 420 23.61 2.16 -19.71
CA ASN A 420 24.12 1.81 -18.39
C ASN A 420 23.76 2.84 -17.31
N LEU A 421 23.51 4.10 -17.66
CA LEU A 421 23.05 5.11 -16.71
C LEU A 421 21.56 4.99 -16.37
N LYS A 422 20.76 4.34 -17.22
CA LYS A 422 19.29 4.23 -17.01
C LYS A 422 18.97 3.25 -15.90
N VAL A 423 18.44 3.76 -14.79
CA VAL A 423 17.87 2.97 -13.70
C VAL A 423 16.33 2.91 -13.82
N PHE A 424 15.72 4.00 -14.24
CA PHE A 424 14.27 4.09 -14.46
C PHE A 424 13.95 4.14 -15.95
N LYS A 425 12.86 3.48 -16.36
CA LYS A 425 12.42 3.41 -17.75
C LYS A 425 12.11 4.79 -18.35
N ASP A 426 11.55 5.67 -17.55
CA ASP A 426 11.08 6.99 -17.95
C ASP A 426 12.21 8.03 -18.07
N TRP A 427 13.43 7.67 -17.70
CA TRP A 427 14.56 8.56 -17.89
C TRP A 427 14.93 8.67 -19.36
N ASP A 428 14.80 9.91 -19.88
CA ASP A 428 15.14 10.23 -21.24
C ASP A 428 16.62 10.67 -21.35
N THR A 429 17.34 10.12 -22.30
CA THR A 429 18.72 10.50 -22.61
C THR A 429 18.81 11.73 -23.53
N GLY A 430 17.66 12.24 -23.99
CA GLY A 430 17.56 13.42 -24.86
C GLY A 430 17.69 13.06 -26.33
N LYS A 431 18.85 13.43 -26.96
CA LYS A 431 19.08 13.16 -28.39
C LYS A 431 19.51 11.72 -28.63
N GLU A 432 19.13 11.16 -29.75
CA GLU A 432 19.71 9.90 -30.24
C GLU A 432 21.22 10.05 -30.36
N SER A 433 21.97 9.03 -29.95
CA SER A 433 23.45 9.08 -29.94
C SER A 433 24.07 9.37 -31.30
N ASP A 434 23.37 9.06 -32.38
CA ASP A 434 23.82 9.33 -33.75
C ASP A 434 23.82 10.82 -34.11
N VAL A 435 22.82 11.57 -33.62
CA VAL A 435 22.66 13.00 -33.90
C VAL A 435 23.65 13.86 -33.11
N ILE A 436 24.15 13.36 -31.98
CA ILE A 436 25.10 14.09 -31.12
C ILE A 436 26.40 14.45 -31.81
N PHE A 437 26.85 13.64 -32.80
CA PHE A 437 28.10 13.82 -33.51
C PHE A 437 27.95 14.56 -34.84
N ASP A 438 26.74 14.70 -35.39
CA ASP A 438 26.52 15.30 -36.72
C ASP A 438 26.96 16.76 -36.78
N GLU A 439 26.70 17.54 -35.73
CA GLU A 439 27.15 18.95 -35.65
C GLU A 439 28.70 19.06 -35.70
N ILE A 440 29.40 18.13 -35.03
CA ILE A 440 30.87 18.12 -35.02
C ILE A 440 31.40 17.75 -36.39
N ILE A 441 30.79 16.76 -37.06
CA ILE A 441 31.18 16.34 -38.41
C ILE A 441 30.97 17.48 -39.41
N GLU A 442 29.84 18.18 -39.38
CA GLU A 442 29.53 19.28 -40.27
C GLU A 442 30.46 20.48 -40.02
N ASN A 443 30.74 20.83 -38.78
CA ASN A 443 31.68 21.87 -38.44
C ASN A 443 33.11 21.52 -38.97
N GLN A 444 33.56 20.28 -38.81
CA GLN A 444 34.87 19.85 -39.32
C GLN A 444 34.92 19.83 -40.86
N ARG A 445 33.83 19.46 -41.50
CA ARG A 445 33.69 19.52 -42.95
C ARG A 445 33.87 20.93 -43.47
N ASN A 446 33.21 21.91 -42.84
CA ASN A 446 33.35 23.33 -43.23
C ASN A 446 34.76 23.85 -43.06
N ILE A 447 35.47 23.45 -41.99
CA ILE A 447 36.88 23.80 -41.78
C ILE A 447 37.75 23.22 -42.91
N CYS A 448 37.60 21.94 -43.25
CA CYS A 448 38.36 21.32 -44.31
C CYS A 448 38.09 21.97 -45.69
N LEU A 449 36.84 22.36 -45.97
CA LEU A 449 36.45 23.07 -47.21
C LEU A 449 37.09 24.46 -47.30
N GLU A 450 37.15 25.21 -46.21
CA GLU A 450 37.82 26.52 -46.19
C GLU A 450 39.33 26.39 -46.34
N GLU A 451 39.97 25.40 -45.69
CA GLU A 451 41.41 25.12 -45.87
C GLU A 451 41.71 24.72 -47.30
N GLU A 452 40.90 23.85 -47.92
CA GLU A 452 41.10 23.42 -49.32
C GLU A 452 40.89 24.60 -50.28
N LYS A 453 39.92 25.46 -50.02
CA LYS A 453 39.67 26.69 -50.78
C LYS A 453 40.88 27.65 -50.71
N GLU A 454 41.45 27.87 -49.54
CA GLU A 454 42.68 28.71 -49.38
C GLU A 454 43.84 28.16 -50.19
N ILE A 455 44.08 26.85 -50.13
CA ILE A 455 45.12 26.18 -50.88
C ILE A 455 44.89 26.36 -52.39
N LEU A 456 43.68 26.17 -52.87
CA LEU A 456 43.30 26.36 -54.24
C LEU A 456 43.53 27.82 -54.73
N ILE A 457 43.11 28.79 -53.93
CA ILE A 457 43.29 30.21 -54.17
C ILE A 457 44.82 30.49 -54.36
N GLU A 458 45.65 30.02 -53.43
CA GLU A 458 47.11 30.20 -53.50
C GLU A 458 47.70 29.56 -54.74
N GLN A 459 47.29 28.33 -55.09
CA GLN A 459 47.73 27.65 -56.31
C GLN A 459 47.34 28.44 -57.57
N TYR A 460 46.12 28.93 -57.63
CA TYR A 460 45.66 29.73 -58.79
C TYR A 460 46.31 31.10 -58.84
N MET A 461 46.56 31.76 -57.70
CA MET A 461 47.31 33.02 -57.65
C MET A 461 48.70 32.86 -58.19
N ASN A 462 49.42 31.79 -57.78
CA ASN A 462 50.77 31.46 -58.29
C ASN A 462 50.74 31.18 -59.80
N LEU A 463 49.73 30.42 -60.28
CA LEU A 463 49.59 30.13 -61.72
C LEU A 463 49.32 31.40 -62.56
N ILE A 464 48.52 32.33 -62.05
CA ILE A 464 48.22 33.61 -62.65
C ILE A 464 49.50 34.46 -62.69
N GLU A 465 50.22 34.53 -61.56
CA GLU A 465 51.48 35.27 -61.46
C GLU A 465 52.55 34.74 -62.47
N ASP A 466 52.76 33.41 -62.51
CA ASP A 466 53.64 32.76 -63.45
C ASP A 466 53.21 33.05 -64.89
N THR A 467 51.94 33.04 -65.22
CA THR A 467 51.42 33.36 -66.56
C THR A 467 51.68 34.78 -66.91
N ILE A 468 51.51 35.74 -66.02
CA ILE A 468 51.78 37.17 -66.19
C ILE A 468 53.28 37.37 -66.41
N VAL A 469 54.15 36.81 -65.54
CA VAL A 469 55.60 37.00 -65.63
C VAL A 469 56.17 36.43 -66.98
N ASN A 470 55.74 35.22 -67.33
CA ASN A 470 56.22 34.59 -68.60
C ASN A 470 55.78 35.39 -69.83
N LYS A 471 54.61 36.01 -69.83
CA LYS A 471 54.17 36.83 -70.97
C LYS A 471 54.85 38.20 -71.06
N LEU A 472 55.16 38.81 -69.87
CA LEU A 472 55.88 40.08 -69.84
C LEU A 472 57.33 39.99 -70.41
N GLU A 473 57.90 38.78 -70.45
CA GLU A 473 59.16 38.52 -71.04
C GLU A 473 59.14 38.45 -72.61
N MET A 474 57.92 38.26 -73.19
CA MET A 474 57.69 38.09 -74.62
C MET A 474 56.74 39.13 -75.20
N ILE A 475 57.03 40.42 -75.15
CA ILE A 475 56.16 41.48 -75.64
C ILE A 475 56.27 41.65 -77.14
N ASP A 476 55.23 41.32 -77.90
CA ASP A 476 55.14 41.49 -79.36
C ASP A 476 53.85 42.28 -79.74
N GLU A 477 53.57 42.43 -81.03
CA GLU A 477 52.40 43.20 -81.48
C GLU A 477 51.06 42.56 -81.13
N ASN A 478 50.98 41.26 -80.85
CA ASN A 478 49.81 40.51 -80.49
C ASN A 478 49.65 40.29 -78.96
N PHE A 479 50.60 40.77 -78.18
CA PHE A 479 50.71 40.55 -76.72
C PHE A 479 49.42 40.63 -75.99
N TRP A 480 48.62 41.68 -76.12
CA TRP A 480 47.41 41.91 -75.38
C TRP A 480 46.28 40.91 -75.73
N ILE A 481 46.22 40.47 -77.01
CA ILE A 481 45.18 39.52 -77.44
C ILE A 481 45.49 38.12 -76.85
N GLU A 482 46.71 37.69 -76.97
CA GLU A 482 47.19 36.39 -76.46
C GLU A 482 47.16 36.38 -74.94
N PHE A 483 47.56 37.44 -74.26
CA PHE A 483 47.53 37.61 -72.83
C PHE A 483 46.08 37.49 -72.27
N GLN A 484 45.18 38.16 -72.91
CA GLN A 484 43.74 38.07 -72.51
C GLN A 484 43.22 36.66 -72.71
N GLN A 485 43.57 35.94 -73.76
CA GLN A 485 43.08 34.57 -74.01
C GLN A 485 43.67 33.59 -72.99
N GLU A 486 44.96 33.66 -72.73
CA GLU A 486 45.59 32.79 -71.75
C GLU A 486 45.13 33.09 -70.31
N LEU A 487 45.04 34.33 -69.95
CA LEU A 487 44.51 34.74 -68.66
C LEU A 487 43.02 34.26 -68.45
N TYR A 488 42.24 34.35 -69.54
CA TYR A 488 40.86 33.82 -69.49
C TYR A 488 40.82 32.31 -69.28
N ILE A 489 41.72 31.54 -69.92
CA ILE A 489 41.82 30.11 -69.75
C ILE A 489 42.17 29.72 -68.29
N VAL A 490 43.05 30.54 -67.69
CA VAL A 490 43.45 30.30 -66.28
C VAL A 490 42.37 30.73 -65.29
N VAL A 491 41.65 31.83 -65.53
CA VAL A 491 40.65 32.43 -64.61
C VAL A 491 39.26 31.82 -64.77
N ALA A 492 38.89 31.39 -66.00
CA ALA A 492 37.57 30.84 -66.26
C ALA A 492 37.17 29.62 -65.31
N PRO A 493 38.05 28.67 -64.99
CA PRO A 493 37.79 27.61 -64.08
C PRO A 493 37.49 28.11 -62.62
N ILE A 494 38.15 29.24 -62.21
CA ILE A 494 38.00 29.81 -60.87
C ILE A 494 36.64 30.44 -60.72
N THR A 495 36.04 31.02 -61.76
CA THR A 495 34.73 31.66 -61.73
C THR A 495 33.58 30.67 -61.93
N ALA A 496 33.84 29.43 -62.29
CA ALA A 496 32.87 28.35 -62.47
C ALA A 496 32.84 27.34 -61.31
N ALA A 497 33.78 27.37 -60.40
CA ALA A 497 33.87 26.59 -59.18
C ALA A 497 33.28 27.38 -57.97
#